data_b6e77145a64baff9e534a3484cc88a15
#
_entry.id   b6e77145a64baff9e534a3484cc88a15
#
_cell.length_a   1.000
_cell.length_b   1.000
_cell.length_c   1.000
_cell.angle_alpha   90.00
_cell.angle_beta   90.00
_cell.angle_gamma   90.00
#
_symmetry.space_group_name_H-M   'P 1'
#
loop_
_entity.id
_entity.type
_entity.pdbx_description
1 polymer ?
#
loop_
_entity_poly.entity_id
_entity_poly.type
_entity_poly.pdbx_seq_one_letter_code
_entity_poly.pdbx_strand_id
1 'polypeptide(L)'
;SSLGFQESTQSTNMSYHTEASEAPDSGDQTDVVWVIPPIWRSDISIEDDLIEEFARVYGYDNLPLRKPSSVSPNRIPDDGMEIKEILRDSLSTSGMNETVSYAVSNLKALEITNSIPPNSEAVKLANPMDAKKAWLRTSLVANILETLERNLRFNNQRALRLFEIGHVFSFPVGATGDSLPLETEE
;
A
#
# COMPACT_ATOMS: atom_id res chain seq x y z
N SER A 1 32.91 19.12 -13.48
CA SER A 1 32.10 17.90 -13.53
C SER A 1 30.86 18.17 -14.39
N SER A 2 30.35 17.18 -15.10
CA SER A 2 29.20 17.31 -16.02
C SER A 2 27.87 17.65 -15.30
N LEU A 3 27.83 17.45 -13.99
CA LEU A 3 26.64 17.69 -13.14
C LEU A 3 26.67 19.05 -12.42
N GLY A 4 27.73 19.85 -12.58
CA GLY A 4 27.85 21.16 -11.98
C GLY A 4 28.26 21.18 -10.49
N PHE A 5 28.58 20.02 -9.91
CA PHE A 5 29.08 19.95 -8.53
C PHE A 5 30.48 20.51 -8.40
N GLN A 6 30.75 21.17 -7.29
CA GLN A 6 32.08 21.66 -6.93
C GLN A 6 32.62 20.85 -5.75
N GLU A 7 33.88 20.47 -5.84
CA GLU A 7 34.59 19.85 -4.75
C GLU A 7 35.05 20.96 -3.76
N SER A 8 34.75 20.79 -2.49
CA SER A 8 35.20 21.73 -1.47
C SER A 8 36.56 21.35 -0.95
N THR A 9 37.55 22.20 -1.23
CA THR A 9 38.93 22.07 -0.73
C THR A 9 39.17 22.74 0.62
N GLN A 10 38.10 23.30 1.26
CA GLN A 10 38.25 23.97 2.56
C GLN A 10 37.50 23.20 3.65
N SER A 11 38.25 22.79 4.67
CA SER A 11 37.72 22.36 5.96
C SER A 11 37.09 23.55 6.71
N THR A 12 35.87 23.95 6.33
CA THR A 12 35.11 24.89 7.13
C THR A 12 34.09 24.07 7.89
N ASN A 13 34.26 23.99 9.21
CA ASN A 13 33.35 23.40 10.17
C ASN A 13 31.93 24.00 10.02
N MET A 14 31.11 23.37 9.23
CA MET A 14 29.67 23.56 9.26
C MET A 14 29.08 22.24 9.76
N SER A 15 28.99 22.15 11.10
CA SER A 15 28.45 20.99 11.79
C SER A 15 26.92 20.97 11.59
N TYR A 16 26.47 20.16 10.66
CA TYR A 16 25.12 19.61 10.77
C TYR A 16 25.21 18.37 11.67
N HIS A 17 24.67 18.49 12.88
CA HIS A 17 24.55 17.34 13.78
C HIS A 17 23.48 16.39 13.21
N THR A 18 23.92 15.42 12.42
CA THR A 18 23.22 14.15 12.30
C THR A 18 23.84 13.25 13.35
N GLU A 19 23.03 12.65 14.23
CA GLU A 19 23.52 11.69 15.21
C GLU A 19 24.25 10.55 14.49
N ALA A 20 25.55 10.50 14.72
CA ALA A 20 26.41 9.52 14.13
C ALA A 20 26.10 8.13 14.70
N SER A 21 25.63 7.22 13.85
CA SER A 21 25.79 5.80 14.11
C SER A 21 27.31 5.49 14.14
N GLU A 22 27.73 4.77 15.17
CA GLU A 22 29.11 4.41 15.45
C GLU A 22 29.85 3.91 14.19
N ALA A 23 30.97 4.56 13.89
CA ALA A 23 31.87 4.17 12.80
C ALA A 23 32.46 2.78 13.08
N PRO A 24 32.56 1.88 12.10
CA PRO A 24 33.31 0.65 12.26
C PRO A 24 34.80 0.99 12.37
N ASP A 25 35.42 0.52 13.46
CA ASP A 25 36.86 0.53 13.71
C ASP A 25 37.55 -0.42 12.71
N SER A 26 37.86 0.07 11.53
CA SER A 26 38.77 -0.58 10.60
C SER A 26 39.61 0.51 9.93
N GLY A 27 40.89 0.45 10.16
CA GLY A 27 41.91 1.41 9.76
C GLY A 27 42.14 1.54 8.23
N ASP A 28 41.10 1.70 7.50
CA ASP A 28 41.09 2.09 6.09
C ASP A 28 40.81 3.59 6.04
N GLN A 29 41.79 4.38 5.65
CA GLN A 29 41.60 5.81 5.39
C GLN A 29 40.69 5.91 4.16
N THR A 30 39.39 5.96 4.40
CA THR A 30 38.43 6.32 3.35
C THR A 30 38.60 7.80 3.04
N ASP A 31 39.07 8.11 1.84
CA ASP A 31 39.13 9.48 1.33
C ASP A 31 37.69 10.05 1.34
N VAL A 32 37.43 10.97 2.26
CA VAL A 32 36.13 11.66 2.34
C VAL A 32 36.12 12.81 1.33
N VAL A 33 35.24 12.79 0.40
CA VAL A 33 35.01 13.85 -0.58
C VAL A 33 33.81 14.71 -0.16
N TRP A 34 34.11 15.99 0.05
CA TRP A 34 33.03 16.97 0.34
C TRP A 34 32.51 17.58 -0.97
N VAL A 35 31.22 17.54 -1.16
CA VAL A 35 30.56 18.01 -2.39
C VAL A 35 29.55 19.12 -2.04
N ILE A 36 29.59 20.21 -2.82
CA ILE A 36 28.63 21.30 -2.71
C ILE A 36 27.69 21.22 -3.91
N PRO A 37 26.41 20.92 -3.70
CA PRO A 37 25.44 20.89 -4.79
C PRO A 37 25.18 22.32 -5.33
N PRO A 38 24.90 22.46 -6.64
CA PRO A 38 24.50 23.74 -7.19
C PRO A 38 23.21 24.27 -6.56
N ILE A 39 23.07 25.59 -6.43
CA ILE A 39 21.95 26.23 -5.74
C ILE A 39 20.56 25.88 -6.32
N TRP A 40 20.51 25.50 -7.57
CA TRP A 40 19.25 25.08 -8.25
C TRP A 40 18.88 23.61 -8.01
N ARG A 41 19.75 22.81 -7.36
CA ARG A 41 19.52 21.43 -6.99
C ARG A 41 19.11 21.34 -5.52
N SER A 42 17.93 21.86 -5.23
CA SER A 42 17.36 21.82 -3.88
C SER A 42 16.88 20.42 -3.44
N ASP A 43 16.90 19.48 -4.35
CA ASP A 43 16.58 18.07 -4.17
C ASP A 43 17.73 17.26 -3.55
N ILE A 44 18.98 17.79 -3.57
CA ILE A 44 20.17 17.11 -3.07
C ILE A 44 20.50 17.65 -1.68
N SER A 45 20.30 16.82 -0.66
CA SER A 45 20.51 17.19 0.74
C SER A 45 21.29 16.17 1.56
N ILE A 46 21.28 14.92 1.15
CA ILE A 46 21.93 13.81 1.84
C ILE A 46 22.88 13.06 0.90
N GLU A 47 23.71 12.18 1.47
CA GLU A 47 24.67 11.38 0.73
C GLU A 47 24.00 10.47 -0.31
N ASP A 48 22.87 9.88 0.02
CA ASP A 48 22.12 8.99 -0.88
C ASP A 48 21.68 9.70 -2.17
N ASP A 49 21.35 10.99 -2.09
CA ASP A 49 21.00 11.79 -3.27
C ASP A 49 22.20 11.92 -4.23
N LEU A 50 23.41 12.03 -3.68
CA LEU A 50 24.65 12.05 -4.48
C LEU A 50 24.94 10.69 -5.10
N ILE A 51 24.70 9.61 -4.37
CA ILE A 51 24.85 8.24 -4.87
C ILE A 51 23.88 7.99 -6.01
N GLU A 52 22.63 8.48 -5.90
CA GLU A 52 21.64 8.41 -6.99
C GLU A 52 22.13 9.13 -8.25
N GLU A 53 22.61 10.36 -8.12
CA GLU A 53 23.12 11.13 -9.25
C GLU A 53 24.33 10.45 -9.92
N PHE A 54 25.22 9.90 -9.11
CA PHE A 54 26.35 9.13 -9.64
C PHE A 54 25.87 7.88 -10.39
N ALA A 55 24.98 7.10 -9.79
CA ALA A 55 24.45 5.89 -10.39
C ALA A 55 23.71 6.18 -11.71
N ARG A 56 22.95 7.28 -11.76
CA ARG A 56 22.24 7.74 -12.96
C ARG A 56 23.18 8.05 -14.12
N VAL A 57 24.30 8.75 -13.85
CA VAL A 57 25.29 9.10 -14.88
C VAL A 57 26.14 7.91 -15.27
N TYR A 58 26.51 7.06 -14.31
CA TYR A 58 27.24 5.82 -14.56
C TYR A 58 26.44 4.82 -15.37
N GLY A 59 25.12 4.83 -15.20
CA GLY A 59 24.15 3.92 -15.81
C GLY A 59 23.83 2.74 -14.87
N TYR A 60 22.55 2.60 -14.54
CA TYR A 60 22.08 1.52 -13.66
C TYR A 60 22.40 0.13 -14.20
N ASP A 61 22.43 -0.04 -15.51
CA ASP A 61 22.77 -1.32 -16.17
C ASP A 61 24.22 -1.77 -15.91
N ASN A 62 25.10 -0.83 -15.53
CA ASN A 62 26.50 -1.12 -15.20
C ASN A 62 26.68 -1.53 -13.73
N LEU A 63 25.62 -1.41 -12.90
CA LEU A 63 25.70 -1.79 -11.50
C LEU A 63 25.61 -3.32 -11.34
N PRO A 64 26.47 -3.93 -10.52
CA PRO A 64 26.43 -5.37 -10.31
C PRO A 64 25.16 -5.76 -9.54
N LEU A 65 24.42 -6.73 -10.07
CA LEU A 65 23.29 -7.30 -9.37
C LEU A 65 23.78 -8.08 -8.14
N ARG A 66 23.40 -7.63 -6.96
CA ARG A 66 23.64 -8.36 -5.71
C ARG A 66 22.35 -8.97 -5.20
N LYS A 67 22.37 -10.27 -4.97
CA LYS A 67 21.28 -10.92 -4.24
C LYS A 67 21.37 -10.49 -2.77
N PRO A 68 20.24 -10.17 -2.11
CA PRO A 68 20.23 -9.96 -0.67
C PRO A 68 20.87 -11.14 0.04
N SER A 69 21.77 -10.89 0.99
CA SER A 69 22.43 -11.94 1.77
C SER A 69 21.53 -12.58 2.83
N SER A 70 20.36 -11.99 3.07
CA SER A 70 19.41 -12.54 4.02
C SER A 70 18.71 -13.75 3.41
N VAL A 71 18.78 -14.87 4.11
CA VAL A 71 17.87 -15.99 3.89
C VAL A 71 16.46 -15.42 4.11
N SER A 72 15.61 -15.47 3.08
CA SER A 72 14.20 -15.13 3.26
C SER A 72 13.69 -15.92 4.47
N PRO A 73 13.13 -15.27 5.49
CA PRO A 73 12.59 -16.01 6.62
C PRO A 73 11.62 -17.04 6.06
N ASN A 74 11.69 -18.27 6.58
CA ASN A 74 10.76 -19.31 6.20
C ASN A 74 9.36 -18.70 6.29
N ARG A 75 8.68 -18.61 5.14
CA ARG A 75 7.31 -18.12 5.09
C ARG A 75 6.49 -18.99 6.03
N ILE A 76 6.02 -18.42 7.12
CA ILE A 76 5.03 -19.10 7.96
C ILE A 76 3.81 -19.28 7.05
N PRO A 77 3.35 -20.53 6.81
CA PRO A 77 2.15 -20.74 6.02
C PRO A 77 1.01 -19.92 6.62
N ASP A 78 0.39 -19.11 5.82
CA ASP A 78 -0.86 -18.43 6.15
C ASP A 78 -2.00 -19.22 5.51
N ASP A 79 -2.62 -20.09 6.31
CA ASP A 79 -3.70 -20.96 5.87
C ASP A 79 -4.86 -20.15 5.26
N GLY A 80 -5.12 -18.94 5.77
CA GLY A 80 -6.13 -18.04 5.23
C GLY A 80 -5.79 -17.55 3.82
N MET A 81 -4.53 -17.22 3.58
CA MET A 81 -4.08 -16.82 2.24
C MET A 81 -4.15 -17.99 1.23
N GLU A 82 -3.77 -19.19 1.65
CA GLU A 82 -3.84 -20.38 0.79
C GLU A 82 -5.29 -20.73 0.42
N ILE A 83 -6.21 -20.67 1.38
CA ILE A 83 -7.63 -20.88 1.15
C ILE A 83 -8.20 -19.86 0.16
N LYS A 84 -7.84 -18.57 0.29
CA LYS A 84 -8.27 -17.53 -0.64
C LYS A 84 -7.80 -17.79 -2.06
N GLU A 85 -6.56 -18.22 -2.24
CA GLU A 85 -6.03 -18.57 -3.57
C GLU A 85 -6.78 -19.78 -4.16
N ILE A 86 -7.03 -20.84 -3.39
CA ILE A 86 -7.80 -22.00 -3.83
C ILE A 86 -9.22 -21.60 -4.25
N LEU A 87 -9.89 -20.74 -3.46
CA LEU A 87 -11.23 -20.26 -3.79
C LEU A 87 -11.22 -19.42 -5.07
N ARG A 88 -10.24 -18.51 -5.21
CA ARG A 88 -10.09 -17.65 -6.39
C ARG A 88 -9.91 -18.49 -7.65
N ASP A 89 -9.02 -19.46 -7.62
CA ASP A 89 -8.77 -20.36 -8.74
C ASP A 89 -10.01 -21.18 -9.09
N SER A 90 -10.70 -21.71 -8.09
CA SER A 90 -11.91 -22.53 -8.29
C SER A 90 -13.03 -21.71 -8.93
N LEU A 91 -13.29 -20.49 -8.44
CA LEU A 91 -14.34 -19.61 -8.96
C LEU A 91 -13.99 -19.13 -10.37
N SER A 92 -12.74 -18.73 -10.62
CA SER A 92 -12.26 -18.29 -11.93
C SER A 92 -12.35 -19.43 -12.96
N THR A 93 -11.94 -20.63 -12.59
CA THR A 93 -12.04 -21.83 -13.45
C THR A 93 -13.51 -22.20 -13.76
N SER A 94 -14.43 -21.89 -12.84
CA SER A 94 -15.88 -22.04 -13.04
C SER A 94 -16.49 -20.96 -13.97
N GLY A 95 -15.67 -20.09 -14.53
CA GLY A 95 -16.09 -19.02 -15.45
C GLY A 95 -16.70 -17.80 -14.77
N MET A 96 -16.34 -17.54 -13.52
CA MET A 96 -16.70 -16.32 -12.82
C MET A 96 -15.59 -15.27 -12.96
N ASN A 97 -15.95 -13.98 -12.88
CA ASN A 97 -15.02 -12.87 -12.93
C ASN A 97 -14.85 -12.27 -11.54
N GLU A 98 -13.60 -12.15 -11.09
CA GLU A 98 -13.30 -11.47 -9.83
C GLU A 98 -13.56 -9.98 -9.94
N THR A 99 -14.17 -9.42 -8.91
CA THR A 99 -14.34 -7.97 -8.73
C THR A 99 -13.66 -7.55 -7.44
N VAL A 100 -13.11 -6.36 -7.44
CA VAL A 100 -12.52 -5.73 -6.26
C VAL A 100 -13.20 -4.38 -6.09
N SER A 101 -13.94 -4.23 -5.01
CA SER A 101 -14.63 -2.99 -4.68
C SER A 101 -13.99 -2.31 -3.46
N TYR A 102 -14.26 -1.01 -3.30
CA TYR A 102 -13.81 -0.29 -2.11
C TYR A 102 -14.53 -0.80 -0.87
N ALA A 103 -13.83 -0.78 0.27
CA ALA A 103 -14.38 -1.17 1.57
C ALA A 103 -15.49 -0.23 2.09
N VAL A 104 -15.87 0.79 1.31
CA VAL A 104 -16.90 1.76 1.66
C VAL A 104 -18.16 1.57 0.84
N SER A 105 -19.31 1.85 1.44
CA SER A 105 -20.62 1.70 0.85
C SER A 105 -21.57 2.83 1.26
N ASN A 106 -22.75 2.85 0.66
CA ASN A 106 -23.84 3.74 1.02
C ASN A 106 -24.73 3.06 2.05
N LEU A 107 -25.07 3.75 3.15
CA LEU A 107 -25.94 3.21 4.19
C LEU A 107 -27.26 2.68 3.62
N LYS A 108 -27.89 3.45 2.73
CA LYS A 108 -29.16 3.05 2.11
C LYS A 108 -29.03 1.76 1.29
N ALA A 109 -27.88 1.56 0.62
CA ALA A 109 -27.61 0.33 -0.10
C ALA A 109 -27.47 -0.87 0.85
N LEU A 110 -26.78 -0.69 1.97
CA LEU A 110 -26.65 -1.71 3.01
C LEU A 110 -28.00 -2.08 3.63
N GLU A 111 -28.87 -1.10 3.87
CA GLU A 111 -30.23 -1.32 4.39
C GLU A 111 -31.11 -2.05 3.39
N ILE A 112 -31.16 -1.61 2.12
CA ILE A 112 -31.98 -2.24 1.07
C ILE A 112 -31.58 -3.68 0.82
N THR A 113 -30.28 -3.96 0.87
CA THR A 113 -29.76 -5.33 0.66
C THR A 113 -29.83 -6.19 1.93
N ASN A 114 -30.33 -5.64 3.03
CA ASN A 114 -30.36 -6.29 4.34
C ASN A 114 -28.96 -6.84 4.75
N SER A 115 -27.94 -6.05 4.46
CA SER A 115 -26.54 -6.43 4.64
C SER A 115 -26.01 -6.13 6.04
N ILE A 116 -26.74 -5.42 6.89
CA ILE A 116 -26.34 -5.12 8.27
C ILE A 116 -26.73 -6.31 9.15
N PRO A 117 -25.76 -7.00 9.78
CA PRO A 117 -26.05 -8.15 10.63
C PRO A 117 -26.96 -7.76 11.83
N PRO A 118 -27.78 -8.69 12.34
CA PRO A 118 -28.56 -8.45 13.55
C PRO A 118 -27.65 -8.08 14.73
N ASN A 119 -28.09 -7.11 15.54
CA ASN A 119 -27.34 -6.59 16.68
C ASN A 119 -25.97 -5.97 16.32
N SER A 120 -25.83 -5.49 15.09
CA SER A 120 -24.64 -4.79 14.61
C SER A 120 -25.04 -3.46 13.96
N GLU A 121 -24.08 -2.55 13.91
CA GLU A 121 -24.20 -1.27 13.23
C GLU A 121 -23.12 -1.13 12.17
N ALA A 122 -23.43 -0.42 11.10
CA ALA A 122 -22.44 -0.05 10.11
C ALA A 122 -21.51 1.04 10.67
N VAL A 123 -20.22 0.92 10.42
CA VAL A 123 -19.20 1.89 10.88
C VAL A 123 -19.17 3.09 9.95
N LYS A 124 -19.36 4.29 10.50
CA LYS A 124 -19.30 5.54 9.75
C LYS A 124 -17.89 6.12 9.80
N LEU A 125 -17.36 6.52 8.64
CA LEU A 125 -16.08 7.24 8.56
C LEU A 125 -16.22 8.66 9.07
N ALA A 126 -15.24 9.14 9.83
CA ALA A 126 -15.22 10.50 10.35
C ALA A 126 -14.96 11.54 9.23
N ASN A 127 -14.15 11.17 8.23
CA ASN A 127 -13.70 12.04 7.13
C ASN A 127 -13.85 11.35 5.76
N PRO A 128 -15.07 11.02 5.32
CA PRO A 128 -15.27 10.33 4.05
C PRO A 128 -14.89 11.22 2.87
N MET A 129 -14.24 10.65 1.86
CA MET A 129 -13.93 11.34 0.60
C MET A 129 -15.20 11.61 -0.23
N ASP A 130 -16.21 10.74 -0.13
CA ASP A 130 -17.54 10.91 -0.74
C ASP A 130 -18.61 10.75 0.33
N ALA A 131 -19.42 11.78 0.52
CA ALA A 131 -20.53 11.77 1.49
C ALA A 131 -21.55 10.64 1.21
N LYS A 132 -21.66 10.16 -0.02
CA LYS A 132 -22.52 9.05 -0.39
C LYS A 132 -21.97 7.70 0.01
N LYS A 133 -20.62 7.58 0.15
CA LYS A 133 -19.90 6.36 0.53
C LYS A 133 -19.15 6.58 1.84
N ALA A 134 -19.90 6.94 2.87
CA ALA A 134 -19.35 7.31 4.17
C ALA A 134 -19.36 6.17 5.20
N TRP A 135 -19.71 4.95 4.81
CA TRP A 135 -19.87 3.82 5.72
C TRP A 135 -19.01 2.65 5.27
N LEU A 136 -18.41 1.95 6.22
CA LEU A 136 -17.75 0.69 5.91
C LEU A 136 -18.80 -0.37 5.55
N ARG A 137 -18.48 -1.21 4.57
CA ARG A 137 -19.34 -2.30 4.14
C ARG A 137 -19.46 -3.37 5.21
N THR A 138 -20.65 -3.81 5.47
CA THR A 138 -20.97 -4.89 6.40
C THR A 138 -21.15 -6.24 5.70
N SER A 139 -21.23 -6.22 4.38
CA SER A 139 -21.28 -7.38 3.48
C SER A 139 -20.79 -6.96 2.10
N LEU A 140 -20.33 -7.90 1.29
CA LEU A 140 -19.92 -7.68 -0.10
C LEU A 140 -21.13 -7.50 -1.04
N VAL A 141 -22.32 -7.94 -0.65
CA VAL A 141 -23.53 -8.01 -1.50
C VAL A 141 -23.88 -6.65 -2.09
N ALA A 142 -23.92 -5.58 -1.28
CA ALA A 142 -24.28 -4.25 -1.75
C ALA A 142 -23.33 -3.73 -2.84
N ASN A 143 -22.03 -3.95 -2.66
CA ASN A 143 -20.98 -3.49 -3.59
C ASN A 143 -20.97 -4.33 -4.88
N ILE A 144 -21.16 -5.64 -4.77
CA ILE A 144 -21.27 -6.53 -5.95
C ILE A 144 -22.50 -6.17 -6.78
N LEU A 145 -23.64 -5.87 -6.15
CA LEU A 145 -24.86 -5.45 -6.86
C LEU A 145 -24.68 -4.11 -7.56
N GLU A 146 -23.97 -3.13 -6.95
CA GLU A 146 -23.62 -1.88 -7.61
C GLU A 146 -22.71 -2.13 -8.83
N THR A 147 -21.75 -3.04 -8.70
CA THR A 147 -20.89 -3.43 -9.80
C THR A 147 -21.66 -4.15 -10.91
N LEU A 148 -22.57 -5.03 -10.55
CA LEU A 148 -23.47 -5.73 -11.49
C LEU A 148 -24.34 -4.73 -12.25
N GLU A 149 -25.00 -3.81 -11.56
CA GLU A 149 -25.84 -2.77 -12.19
C GLU A 149 -25.04 -1.95 -13.21
N ARG A 150 -23.83 -1.54 -12.85
CA ARG A 150 -22.95 -0.78 -13.75
C ARG A 150 -22.58 -1.58 -15.00
N ASN A 151 -22.21 -2.84 -14.83
CA ASN A 151 -21.84 -3.70 -15.95
C ASN A 151 -23.02 -4.01 -16.87
N LEU A 152 -24.22 -4.22 -16.34
CA LEU A 152 -25.42 -4.45 -17.14
C LEU A 152 -25.79 -3.26 -18.03
N ARG A 153 -25.48 -2.03 -17.61
CA ARG A 153 -25.74 -0.82 -18.41
C ARG A 153 -24.81 -0.70 -19.63
N PHE A 154 -23.58 -1.20 -19.53
CA PHE A 154 -22.56 -1.04 -20.56
C PHE A 154 -22.32 -2.31 -21.39
N ASN A 155 -22.83 -3.43 -20.93
CA ASN A 155 -22.53 -4.71 -21.56
C ASN A 155 -23.84 -5.41 -21.96
N ASN A 156 -23.99 -5.67 -23.25
CA ASN A 156 -25.12 -6.44 -23.79
C ASN A 156 -25.08 -7.95 -23.40
N GLN A 157 -24.16 -8.34 -22.52
CA GLN A 157 -24.06 -9.71 -22.04
C GLN A 157 -25.23 -10.01 -21.08
N ARG A 158 -26.00 -11.03 -21.42
CA ARG A 158 -27.18 -11.43 -20.66
C ARG A 158 -26.89 -12.22 -19.37
N ALA A 159 -25.63 -12.66 -19.18
CA ALA A 159 -25.20 -13.41 -18.00
C ALA A 159 -23.86 -12.87 -17.50
N LEU A 160 -23.87 -12.32 -16.29
CA LEU A 160 -22.67 -11.95 -15.54
C LEU A 160 -22.52 -12.90 -14.37
N ARG A 161 -21.33 -13.41 -14.17
CA ARG A 161 -20.94 -14.22 -13.02
C ARG A 161 -19.80 -13.50 -12.33
N LEU A 162 -20.10 -12.90 -11.19
CA LEU A 162 -19.15 -12.10 -10.44
C LEU A 162 -18.91 -12.74 -9.07
N PHE A 163 -17.69 -12.60 -8.58
CA PHE A 163 -17.35 -12.93 -7.20
C PHE A 163 -16.40 -11.88 -6.65
N GLU A 164 -16.34 -11.74 -5.35
CA GLU A 164 -15.39 -10.92 -4.63
C GLU A 164 -15.01 -11.65 -3.34
N ILE A 165 -13.73 -11.62 -2.99
CA ILE A 165 -13.21 -12.07 -1.71
C ILE A 165 -12.65 -10.85 -1.01
N GLY A 166 -13.19 -10.50 0.17
CA GLY A 166 -12.79 -9.25 0.82
C GLY A 166 -13.24 -9.15 2.27
N HIS A 167 -12.79 -8.11 2.92
CA HIS A 167 -13.09 -7.81 4.32
C HIS A 167 -14.42 -7.07 4.44
N VAL A 168 -15.18 -7.41 5.47
CA VAL A 168 -16.40 -6.72 5.89
C VAL A 168 -16.26 -6.28 7.34
N PHE A 169 -16.96 -5.21 7.71
CA PHE A 169 -16.75 -4.53 8.99
C PHE A 169 -18.10 -4.33 9.68
N SER A 170 -18.22 -4.74 10.90
CA SER A 170 -19.41 -4.50 11.71
C SER A 170 -19.04 -4.07 13.13
N PHE A 171 -19.92 -3.32 13.75
CA PHE A 171 -19.77 -2.88 15.13
C PHE A 171 -20.89 -3.50 15.97
N PRO A 172 -20.58 -4.24 17.05
CA PRO A 172 -21.63 -4.78 17.92
C PRO A 172 -22.42 -3.65 18.58
N VAL A 173 -23.74 -3.76 18.59
CA VAL A 173 -24.62 -2.79 19.27
C VAL A 173 -24.26 -2.74 20.75
N GLY A 174 -24.02 -1.54 21.28
CA GLY A 174 -23.64 -1.32 22.66
C GLY A 174 -22.13 -1.45 22.96
N ALA A 175 -21.29 -1.66 21.96
CA ALA A 175 -19.85 -1.53 22.12
C ALA A 175 -19.48 -0.07 22.40
N THR A 176 -18.68 0.17 23.42
CA THR A 176 -18.17 1.51 23.74
C THR A 176 -16.99 1.87 22.82
N GLY A 177 -16.74 3.17 22.62
CA GLY A 177 -15.74 3.70 21.66
C GLY A 177 -14.30 3.17 21.75
N ASP A 178 -13.96 2.38 22.78
CA ASP A 178 -12.66 1.73 22.94
C ASP A 178 -12.58 0.34 22.26
N SER A 179 -13.71 -0.19 21.77
CA SER A 179 -13.71 -1.46 21.04
C SER A 179 -13.47 -1.21 19.54
N LEU A 180 -12.50 -1.92 18.96
CA LEU A 180 -12.27 -1.90 17.53
C LEU A 180 -13.45 -2.57 16.79
N PRO A 181 -13.81 -2.09 15.60
CA PRO A 181 -14.78 -2.78 14.73
C PRO A 181 -14.35 -4.23 14.52
N LEU A 182 -15.32 -5.15 14.54
CA LEU A 182 -15.07 -6.53 14.14
C LEU A 182 -14.83 -6.57 12.64
N GLU A 183 -13.69 -7.07 12.24
CA GLU A 183 -13.31 -7.33 10.86
C GLU A 183 -13.49 -8.82 10.60
N THR A 184 -14.25 -9.17 9.59
CA THR A 184 -14.45 -10.54 9.14
C THR A 184 -14.23 -10.62 7.63
N GLU A 185 -13.80 -11.77 7.15
CA GLU A 185 -13.67 -12.05 5.72
C GLU A 185 -14.92 -12.74 5.20
N GLU A 186 -15.37 -12.32 4.04
CA GLU A 186 -16.55 -12.82 3.33
C GLU A 186 -16.23 -13.23 1.88
#